data_b3ae2f4a1af3c6682e9ef280de9a3617
#
_entry.id   b3ae2f4a1af3c6682e9ef280de9a3617
#
_cell.length_a   1.000
_cell.length_b   1.000
_cell.length_c   1.000
_cell.angle_alpha   90.00
_cell.angle_beta   90.00
_cell.angle_gamma   90.00
#
_symmetry.space_group_name_H-M   'P 1'
#
loop_
_entity.id
_entity.type
_entity.pdbx_description
1 polymer ?
#
loop_
_entity_poly.entity_id
_entity_poly.type
_entity_poly.pdbx_seq_one_letter_code
_entity_poly.pdbx_strand_id
1 'polypeptide(L)'
;MLKQLIYSFACILIFLSCKKDIGQVNFGDYPIDIGKIMVTKCATSGCHNDKSYKGAAGLNLSSWQKLFEGTNNGSAVIPYSSKFSYFCNFINTYSDLGPISEPTMPLNDDKLSREEVKLVIDWINAGAPDGNGNVKWADDPLRKKVYAVNQGCDVVTVIDSETQLPIRYIQVGNKPGPDTPHSVRVSPDGQYWYVVFINNNIMQKFRCSDDSYVGDIPLSPKAAGQSATIDGFDWNTMFITKDGKKAYCVSWVQSGRVAAVDLVNRKLLHFLPNLNFPHGVAMNFSENMLYITSQTGNYLTAIDTGFTGTTEYSLEPAMPVNYNSSLDMHEIILTPDTLSLLVTCQKTNQIRKFDLADQQVTVYNTAFYPQEIVYSESTQQYFVSCPYDSTTFPNSMGVVTAFNKQLSSSTNIKVGYQPHGIGVDENKKILYVVSRNILTSGPTPHHTNVCGNRNGFLNLIDMQSLKVLPKKFELSSDPYFVFARP
;
A
#
# COMPACT_ATOMS: atom_id res chain seq x y z
N MET A 1 26.30 -100.87 24.75
CA MET A 1 26.78 -99.63 25.40
C MET A 1 26.68 -98.48 24.42
N LEU A 2 25.58 -97.79 24.41
CA LEU A 2 25.41 -96.71 23.46
C LEU A 2 24.87 -95.51 24.25
N LYS A 3 25.69 -94.49 24.33
CA LYS A 3 25.32 -93.23 25.02
C LYS A 3 24.36 -92.39 24.11
N GLN A 4 23.15 -92.23 24.56
CA GLN A 4 22.24 -91.25 23.94
C GLN A 4 22.58 -89.85 24.44
N LEU A 5 22.97 -88.99 23.53
CA LEU A 5 23.09 -87.56 23.74
C LEU A 5 21.68 -86.89 23.49
N ILE A 6 21.11 -86.36 24.52
CA ILE A 6 19.88 -85.53 24.41
C ILE A 6 20.32 -84.10 24.12
N TYR A 7 20.01 -83.61 22.91
CA TYR A 7 20.14 -82.18 22.57
C TYR A 7 18.89 -81.50 22.99
N SER A 8 19.00 -80.72 24.07
CA SER A 8 17.99 -79.71 24.41
C SER A 8 18.09 -78.51 23.46
N PHE A 9 17.16 -78.42 22.53
CA PHE A 9 16.99 -77.20 21.69
C PHE A 9 16.24 -76.15 22.47
N ALA A 10 16.96 -75.18 23.04
CA ALA A 10 16.37 -73.98 23.63
C ALA A 10 15.98 -73.04 22.53
N CYS A 11 14.68 -72.98 22.18
CA CYS A 11 14.10 -71.97 21.36
C CYS A 11 14.15 -70.61 22.10
N ILE A 12 15.15 -69.80 21.80
CA ILE A 12 15.16 -68.39 22.17
C ILE A 12 14.23 -67.68 21.20
N LEU A 13 12.96 -67.42 21.63
CA LEU A 13 12.06 -66.50 20.96
C LEU A 13 12.60 -65.08 21.15
N ILE A 14 13.34 -64.59 20.17
CA ILE A 14 13.66 -63.16 20.07
C ILE A 14 12.37 -62.44 19.68
N PHE A 15 11.71 -61.84 20.64
CA PHE A 15 10.70 -60.83 20.38
C PHE A 15 11.40 -59.63 19.72
N LEU A 16 11.46 -59.60 18.40
CA LEU A 16 11.66 -58.36 17.64
C LEU A 16 10.43 -57.50 17.88
N SER A 17 10.46 -56.74 18.97
CA SER A 17 9.60 -55.60 19.12
C SER A 17 9.93 -54.64 17.99
N CYS A 18 9.14 -54.66 16.92
CA CYS A 18 9.07 -53.51 16.03
C CYS A 18 8.66 -52.31 16.88
N LYS A 19 9.63 -51.59 17.40
CA LYS A 19 9.39 -50.18 17.71
C LYS A 19 9.01 -49.58 16.37
N LYS A 20 7.71 -49.42 16.14
CA LYS A 20 7.21 -48.45 15.19
C LYS A 20 7.84 -47.15 15.65
N ASP A 21 8.90 -46.71 15.03
CA ASP A 21 9.28 -45.31 15.13
C ASP A 21 8.04 -44.58 14.68
N ILE A 22 7.34 -44.05 15.64
CA ILE A 22 6.33 -43.03 15.39
C ILE A 22 7.20 -41.90 14.86
N GLY A 23 7.34 -41.84 13.53
CA GLY A 23 8.13 -40.82 12.84
C GLY A 23 7.72 -39.51 13.47
N GLN A 24 8.69 -38.69 13.84
CA GLN A 24 8.43 -37.38 14.41
C GLN A 24 7.38 -36.74 13.53
N VAL A 25 6.25 -36.37 14.13
CA VAL A 25 5.18 -35.69 13.39
C VAL A 25 5.83 -34.48 12.77
N ASN A 26 5.86 -34.44 11.43
CA ASN A 26 6.41 -33.32 10.70
C ASN A 26 5.41 -32.15 10.82
N PHE A 27 5.76 -31.15 11.59
CA PHE A 27 4.96 -29.95 11.78
C PHE A 27 5.18 -28.88 10.68
N GLY A 28 5.76 -29.24 9.53
CA GLY A 28 5.83 -28.35 8.36
C GLY A 28 6.64 -27.07 8.61
N ASP A 29 7.75 -27.19 9.33
CA ASP A 29 8.66 -26.10 9.70
C ASP A 29 8.08 -25.02 10.63
N TYR A 30 6.90 -25.23 11.20
CA TYR A 30 6.41 -24.41 12.32
C TYR A 30 7.19 -24.69 13.62
N PRO A 31 7.26 -23.71 14.55
CA PRO A 31 7.59 -24.02 15.94
C PRO A 31 6.67 -25.13 16.48
N ILE A 32 7.19 -26.04 17.30
CA ILE A 32 6.50 -27.28 17.70
C ILE A 32 5.06 -27.02 18.17
N ASP A 33 4.85 -26.07 19.08
CA ASP A 33 3.52 -25.85 19.66
C ASP A 33 2.55 -25.16 18.68
N ILE A 34 3.05 -24.30 17.80
CA ILE A 34 2.28 -23.75 16.68
C ILE A 34 1.93 -24.85 15.67
N GLY A 35 2.90 -25.69 15.33
CA GLY A 35 2.71 -26.79 14.39
C GLY A 35 1.69 -27.83 14.88
N LYS A 36 1.61 -28.07 16.18
CA LYS A 36 0.55 -28.89 16.77
C LYS A 36 -0.84 -28.32 16.46
N ILE A 37 -1.02 -27.01 16.56
CA ILE A 37 -2.30 -26.37 16.23
C ILE A 37 -2.53 -26.42 14.71
N MET A 38 -1.60 -25.88 13.93
CA MET A 38 -1.78 -25.70 12.49
C MET A 38 -1.96 -27.03 11.74
N VAL A 39 -1.10 -28.02 12.02
CA VAL A 39 -1.10 -29.29 11.29
C VAL A 39 -2.16 -30.24 11.80
N THR A 40 -2.39 -30.35 13.13
CA THR A 40 -3.29 -31.35 13.68
C THR A 40 -4.73 -30.90 13.85
N LYS A 41 -4.99 -29.59 13.96
CA LYS A 41 -6.36 -29.05 14.13
C LYS A 41 -6.88 -28.31 12.89
N CYS A 42 -5.97 -27.75 12.05
CA CYS A 42 -6.40 -26.93 10.93
C CYS A 42 -6.14 -27.58 9.56
N ALA A 43 -4.96 -28.23 9.35
CA ALA A 43 -4.62 -28.90 8.10
C ALA A 43 -5.15 -30.34 8.02
N THR A 44 -6.29 -30.61 8.64
CA THR A 44 -6.94 -31.93 8.67
C THR A 44 -7.59 -32.28 7.33
N SER A 45 -8.05 -33.53 7.18
CA SER A 45 -8.71 -34.00 5.95
C SER A 45 -9.95 -33.17 5.62
N GLY A 46 -10.02 -32.67 4.38
CA GLY A 46 -11.12 -31.82 3.93
C GLY A 46 -10.98 -30.33 4.27
N CYS A 47 -9.97 -29.92 5.05
CA CYS A 47 -9.76 -28.57 5.52
C CYS A 47 -8.52 -27.92 4.84
N HIS A 48 -7.63 -27.30 5.60
CA HIS A 48 -6.53 -26.46 5.10
C HIS A 48 -5.23 -27.25 4.78
N ASN A 49 -5.33 -28.39 4.09
CA ASN A 49 -4.19 -29.20 3.68
C ASN A 49 -3.97 -29.19 2.17
N ASP A 50 -2.89 -29.83 1.70
CA ASP A 50 -2.48 -29.87 0.28
C ASP A 50 -3.54 -30.34 -0.71
N LYS A 51 -4.48 -31.16 -0.28
CA LYS A 51 -5.51 -31.75 -1.15
C LYS A 51 -6.78 -30.90 -1.20
N SER A 52 -7.10 -30.20 -0.11
CA SER A 52 -8.41 -29.55 0.10
C SER A 52 -8.34 -28.02 0.19
N TYR A 53 -7.17 -27.40 0.37
CA TYR A 53 -7.04 -25.97 0.63
C TYR A 53 -7.76 -25.05 -0.40
N LYS A 54 -7.85 -25.47 -1.68
CA LYS A 54 -8.54 -24.70 -2.73
C LYS A 54 -10.01 -24.47 -2.42
N GLY A 55 -10.68 -25.45 -1.77
CA GLY A 55 -12.06 -25.32 -1.30
C GLY A 55 -12.16 -24.62 0.05
N ALA A 56 -11.04 -24.42 0.76
CA ALA A 56 -10.93 -23.77 2.06
C ALA A 56 -10.31 -22.37 1.92
N ALA A 57 -10.93 -21.52 1.12
CA ALA A 57 -10.52 -20.14 0.81
C ALA A 57 -9.08 -20.01 0.23
N GLY A 58 -8.50 -21.06 -0.29
CA GLY A 58 -7.13 -21.08 -0.79
C GLY A 58 -6.05 -21.17 0.31
N LEU A 59 -6.42 -21.22 1.59
CA LEU A 59 -5.50 -21.26 2.72
C LEU A 59 -4.93 -22.67 2.93
N ASN A 60 -3.61 -22.80 2.87
CA ASN A 60 -2.89 -24.05 3.12
C ASN A 60 -2.03 -23.92 4.38
N LEU A 61 -2.32 -24.73 5.39
CA LEU A 61 -1.66 -24.72 6.71
C LEU A 61 -0.76 -25.94 6.94
N SER A 62 -0.50 -26.75 5.91
CA SER A 62 0.32 -27.95 6.03
C SER A 62 1.82 -27.66 6.26
N SER A 63 2.28 -26.45 5.95
CA SER A 63 3.62 -25.98 6.28
C SER A 63 3.67 -24.46 6.46
N TRP A 64 4.69 -23.99 7.17
CA TRP A 64 4.93 -22.56 7.41
C TRP A 64 5.08 -21.78 6.10
N GLN A 65 5.80 -22.33 5.11
CA GLN A 65 5.95 -21.70 3.81
C GLN A 65 4.60 -21.51 3.10
N LYS A 66 3.73 -22.53 3.15
CA LYS A 66 2.42 -22.51 2.50
C LYS A 66 1.42 -21.55 3.13
N LEU A 67 1.50 -21.36 4.45
CA LEU A 67 0.72 -20.31 5.14
C LEU A 67 0.93 -18.95 4.47
N PHE A 68 2.16 -18.64 4.08
CA PHE A 68 2.54 -17.35 3.49
C PHE A 68 2.37 -17.29 1.95
N GLU A 69 1.85 -18.33 1.31
CA GLU A 69 1.35 -18.24 -0.07
C GLU A 69 0.05 -17.42 -0.16
N GLY A 70 -0.57 -17.17 0.99
CA GLY A 70 -1.79 -16.37 1.12
C GLY A 70 -3.07 -17.17 0.89
N THR A 71 -4.14 -16.45 0.63
CA THR A 71 -5.50 -16.94 0.39
C THR A 71 -6.07 -16.31 -0.87
N ASN A 72 -7.29 -16.71 -1.26
CA ASN A 72 -8.04 -16.02 -2.33
C ASN A 72 -8.30 -14.54 -2.01
N ASN A 73 -8.24 -14.14 -0.73
CA ASN A 73 -8.55 -12.79 -0.24
C ASN A 73 -7.34 -12.02 0.29
N GLY A 74 -6.11 -12.53 0.10
CA GLY A 74 -4.87 -11.90 0.56
C GLY A 74 -4.11 -12.70 1.60
N SER A 75 -3.30 -12.04 2.40
CA SER A 75 -2.50 -12.67 3.45
C SER A 75 -3.35 -13.05 4.66
N ALA A 76 -3.29 -14.29 5.09
CA ALA A 76 -3.97 -14.75 6.30
C ALA A 76 -3.26 -14.25 7.57
N VAL A 77 -1.92 -14.24 7.54
CA VAL A 77 -1.04 -13.82 8.63
C VAL A 77 -0.13 -12.71 8.17
N ILE A 78 -0.06 -11.64 8.95
CA ILE A 78 0.84 -10.50 8.77
C ILE A 78 1.88 -10.56 9.91
N PRO A 79 3.15 -10.83 9.62
CA PRO A 79 4.20 -10.84 10.65
C PRO A 79 4.23 -9.56 11.46
N TYR A 80 4.43 -9.70 12.77
CA TYR A 80 4.43 -8.61 13.78
C TYR A 80 3.07 -7.94 14.02
N SER A 81 1.96 -8.46 13.45
CA SER A 81 0.66 -7.82 13.62
C SER A 81 -0.49 -8.83 13.63
N SER A 82 -0.85 -9.34 14.81
CA SER A 82 -2.07 -10.12 14.99
C SER A 82 -3.31 -9.29 14.70
N LYS A 83 -3.27 -7.98 14.94
CA LYS A 83 -4.35 -7.02 14.68
C LYS A 83 -4.78 -7.01 13.21
N PHE A 84 -3.85 -7.13 12.27
CA PHE A 84 -4.11 -7.15 10.82
C PHE A 84 -4.02 -8.56 10.22
N SER A 85 -3.89 -9.60 11.06
CA SER A 85 -3.91 -10.99 10.66
C SER A 85 -5.32 -11.54 10.78
N TYR A 86 -6.07 -11.57 9.68
CA TYR A 86 -7.46 -12.07 9.71
C TYR A 86 -7.59 -13.51 10.22
N PHE A 87 -6.52 -14.29 10.10
CA PHE A 87 -6.43 -15.62 10.68
C PHE A 87 -6.81 -15.61 12.17
N CYS A 88 -6.33 -14.62 12.94
CA CYS A 88 -6.66 -14.49 14.37
C CYS A 88 -8.15 -14.32 14.61
N ASN A 89 -8.84 -13.55 13.76
CA ASN A 89 -10.27 -13.27 13.95
C ASN A 89 -11.15 -14.52 13.75
N PHE A 90 -10.74 -15.42 12.84
CA PHE A 90 -11.48 -16.65 12.55
C PHE A 90 -11.24 -17.77 13.57
N ILE A 91 -10.07 -17.82 14.22
CA ILE A 91 -9.79 -18.82 15.28
C ILE A 91 -10.23 -18.36 16.66
N ASN A 92 -10.56 -17.08 16.82
CA ASN A 92 -10.89 -16.46 18.11
C ASN A 92 -12.38 -16.64 18.45
N THR A 93 -12.65 -17.07 19.69
CA THR A 93 -14.00 -17.12 20.29
C THR A 93 -14.08 -16.32 21.60
N TYR A 94 -13.04 -15.58 21.95
CA TYR A 94 -12.86 -14.83 23.20
C TYR A 94 -12.85 -13.33 22.91
N SER A 95 -13.88 -12.60 23.29
CA SER A 95 -14.07 -11.17 22.95
C SER A 95 -12.96 -10.25 23.46
N ASP A 96 -12.24 -10.65 24.49
CA ASP A 96 -11.11 -9.89 25.05
C ASP A 96 -9.76 -10.17 24.37
N LEU A 97 -9.68 -11.17 23.47
CA LEU A 97 -8.49 -11.44 22.65
C LEU A 97 -8.53 -10.77 21.26
N GLY A 98 -9.58 -10.03 20.96
CA GLY A 98 -9.72 -9.31 19.70
C GLY A 98 -11.03 -9.60 18.96
N PRO A 99 -11.16 -9.14 17.70
CA PRO A 99 -12.34 -9.37 16.89
C PRO A 99 -12.63 -10.86 16.66
N ILE A 100 -13.91 -11.18 16.53
CA ILE A 100 -14.41 -12.53 16.21
C ILE A 100 -15.04 -12.45 14.82
N SER A 101 -14.70 -13.39 13.94
CA SER A 101 -15.28 -13.51 12.58
C SER A 101 -15.95 -14.87 12.40
N GLU A 102 -17.06 -14.87 11.69
CA GLU A 102 -17.77 -16.08 11.32
C GLU A 102 -17.50 -16.50 9.85
N PRO A 103 -17.46 -17.79 9.55
CA PRO A 103 -17.59 -18.92 10.47
C PRO A 103 -16.32 -19.11 11.33
N THR A 104 -16.49 -19.34 12.64
CA THR A 104 -15.36 -19.58 13.56
C THR A 104 -14.68 -20.92 13.24
N MET A 105 -13.35 -20.91 13.22
CA MET A 105 -12.53 -22.10 12.94
C MET A 105 -11.96 -22.75 14.21
N PRO A 106 -11.76 -24.07 14.24
CA PRO A 106 -12.12 -25.07 13.22
C PRO A 106 -13.61 -25.17 12.96
N LEU A 107 -14.00 -25.31 11.66
CA LEU A 107 -15.41 -25.45 11.30
C LEU A 107 -15.91 -26.86 11.68
N ASN A 108 -17.06 -26.93 12.41
CA ASN A 108 -17.71 -28.18 12.85
C ASN A 108 -16.80 -29.09 13.71
N ASP A 109 -15.81 -28.53 14.39
CA ASP A 109 -14.92 -29.25 15.32
C ASP A 109 -14.71 -28.42 16.58
N ASP A 110 -14.03 -28.98 17.59
CA ASP A 110 -13.70 -28.30 18.83
C ASP A 110 -12.91 -27.01 18.56
N LYS A 111 -13.38 -25.90 19.10
CA LYS A 111 -12.71 -24.59 18.98
C LYS A 111 -11.40 -24.62 19.75
N LEU A 112 -10.48 -23.74 19.33
CA LEU A 112 -9.22 -23.58 20.05
C LEU A 112 -9.46 -23.10 21.48
N SER A 113 -8.66 -23.61 22.42
CA SER A 113 -8.67 -23.08 23.78
C SER A 113 -8.15 -21.65 23.81
N ARG A 114 -8.45 -20.95 24.90
CA ARG A 114 -7.96 -19.56 25.08
C ARG A 114 -6.43 -19.48 25.01
N GLU A 115 -5.75 -20.45 25.60
CA GLU A 115 -4.30 -20.56 25.62
C GLU A 115 -3.74 -20.79 24.20
N GLU A 116 -4.41 -21.61 23.39
CA GLU A 116 -4.03 -21.84 21.99
C GLU A 116 -4.23 -20.60 21.12
N VAL A 117 -5.36 -19.89 21.26
CA VAL A 117 -5.60 -18.62 20.55
C VAL A 117 -4.55 -17.60 20.94
N LYS A 118 -4.29 -17.45 22.26
CA LYS A 118 -3.26 -16.53 22.75
C LYS A 118 -1.85 -16.89 22.24
N LEU A 119 -1.50 -18.16 22.23
CA LEU A 119 -0.22 -18.65 21.71
C LEU A 119 -0.01 -18.26 20.23
N VAL A 120 -1.05 -18.41 19.40
CA VAL A 120 -1.00 -18.00 17.99
C VAL A 120 -0.86 -16.49 17.85
N ILE A 121 -1.62 -15.71 18.64
CA ILE A 121 -1.52 -14.24 18.67
C ILE A 121 -0.10 -13.81 19.04
N ASP A 122 0.46 -14.37 20.11
CA ASP A 122 1.80 -14.04 20.60
C ASP A 122 2.87 -14.43 19.57
N TRP A 123 2.74 -15.61 18.92
CA TRP A 123 3.62 -16.03 17.84
C TRP A 123 3.60 -15.08 16.64
N ILE A 124 2.42 -14.63 16.22
CA ILE A 124 2.28 -13.66 15.13
C ILE A 124 2.91 -12.32 15.51
N ASN A 125 2.67 -11.83 16.71
CA ASN A 125 3.25 -10.58 17.21
C ASN A 125 4.77 -10.65 17.36
N ALA A 126 5.35 -11.83 17.55
CA ALA A 126 6.78 -12.08 17.52
C ALA A 126 7.37 -12.16 16.09
N GLY A 127 6.54 -12.00 15.04
CA GLY A 127 6.94 -12.05 13.63
C GLY A 127 6.54 -13.33 12.91
N ALA A 128 5.77 -14.20 13.53
CA ALA A 128 5.37 -15.51 13.00
C ALA A 128 6.57 -16.35 12.48
N PRO A 129 7.65 -16.51 13.27
CA PRO A 129 8.86 -17.19 12.82
C PRO A 129 8.63 -18.67 12.54
N ASP A 130 9.47 -19.25 11.67
CA ASP A 130 9.55 -20.71 11.50
C ASP A 130 10.19 -21.41 12.72
N GLY A 131 10.33 -22.73 12.65
CA GLY A 131 10.95 -23.51 13.72
C GLY A 131 12.44 -23.20 13.95
N ASN A 132 13.10 -22.47 13.05
CA ASN A 132 14.49 -22.03 13.14
C ASN A 132 14.60 -20.53 13.55
N GLY A 133 13.48 -19.84 13.71
CA GLY A 133 13.44 -18.42 14.06
C GLY A 133 13.45 -17.47 12.87
N ASN A 134 13.36 -17.95 11.62
CA ASN A 134 13.33 -17.09 10.44
C ASN A 134 11.95 -16.46 10.29
N VAL A 135 11.89 -15.16 10.02
CA VAL A 135 10.66 -14.42 9.73
C VAL A 135 10.49 -14.28 8.23
N LYS A 136 9.27 -14.53 7.73
CA LYS A 136 8.97 -14.41 6.31
C LYS A 136 9.20 -12.98 5.81
N TRP A 137 9.80 -12.86 4.61
CA TRP A 137 10.14 -11.62 3.93
C TRP A 137 11.16 -10.71 4.66
N ALA A 138 11.84 -11.20 5.71
CA ALA A 138 12.88 -10.45 6.41
C ALA A 138 14.31 -10.75 5.90
N ASP A 139 14.44 -11.67 4.97
CA ASP A 139 15.70 -12.23 4.46
C ASP A 139 16.38 -11.38 3.38
N ASP A 140 15.63 -10.47 2.71
CA ASP A 140 16.14 -9.66 1.61
C ASP A 140 15.89 -8.17 1.85
N PRO A 141 16.92 -7.39 2.21
CA PRO A 141 16.82 -5.94 2.40
C PRO A 141 16.55 -5.15 1.10
N LEU A 142 16.78 -5.79 -0.06
CA LEU A 142 16.53 -5.19 -1.38
C LEU A 142 15.18 -5.60 -1.97
N ARG A 143 14.38 -6.37 -1.24
CA ARG A 143 13.05 -6.80 -1.65
C ARG A 143 12.24 -5.64 -2.22
N LYS A 144 11.72 -5.85 -3.43
CA LYS A 144 10.84 -4.88 -4.08
C LYS A 144 9.50 -4.85 -3.37
N LYS A 145 9.11 -3.66 -2.93
CA LYS A 145 7.90 -3.43 -2.13
C LYS A 145 7.05 -2.33 -2.76
N VAL A 146 5.77 -2.37 -2.47
CA VAL A 146 4.81 -1.33 -2.82
C VAL A 146 4.17 -0.84 -1.53
N TYR A 147 4.06 0.47 -1.38
CA TYR A 147 3.58 1.12 -0.17
C TYR A 147 2.24 1.78 -0.45
N ALA A 148 1.20 1.45 0.32
CA ALA A 148 -0.12 2.04 0.21
C ALA A 148 -0.53 2.69 1.52
N VAL A 149 -0.81 4.00 1.51
CA VAL A 149 -1.34 4.69 2.70
C VAL A 149 -2.82 4.36 2.89
N ASN A 150 -3.23 4.09 4.12
CA ASN A 150 -4.63 3.91 4.50
C ASN A 150 -5.04 5.07 5.38
N GLN A 151 -5.67 6.06 4.77
CA GLN A 151 -5.97 7.35 5.36
C GLN A 151 -6.89 7.26 6.58
N GLY A 152 -7.80 6.32 6.57
CA GLY A 152 -8.76 6.10 7.66
C GLY A 152 -8.23 5.26 8.83
N CYS A 153 -6.95 4.88 8.86
CA CYS A 153 -6.40 3.96 9.87
C CYS A 153 -4.98 4.28 10.34
N ASP A 154 -4.37 5.37 9.92
CA ASP A 154 -2.99 5.78 10.24
C ASP A 154 -1.95 4.66 10.02
N VAL A 155 -2.12 3.88 8.97
CA VAL A 155 -1.18 2.82 8.60
C VAL A 155 -0.75 2.90 7.14
N VAL A 156 0.47 2.46 6.88
CA VAL A 156 0.96 2.15 5.54
C VAL A 156 0.99 0.64 5.38
N THR A 157 0.27 0.14 4.37
CA THR A 157 0.36 -1.26 3.96
C THR A 157 1.61 -1.44 3.11
N VAL A 158 2.46 -2.39 3.48
CA VAL A 158 3.60 -2.82 2.68
C VAL A 158 3.21 -4.08 1.93
N ILE A 159 3.35 -4.06 0.61
CA ILE A 159 3.00 -5.14 -0.30
C ILE A 159 4.29 -5.66 -0.93
N ASP A 160 4.47 -6.98 -0.97
CA ASP A 160 5.57 -7.61 -1.67
C ASP A 160 5.30 -7.60 -3.18
N SER A 161 6.19 -6.99 -3.97
CA SER A 161 6.03 -6.90 -5.42
C SER A 161 6.07 -8.27 -6.12
N GLU A 162 6.77 -9.27 -5.55
CA GLU A 162 6.89 -10.59 -6.15
C GLU A 162 5.59 -11.40 -6.07
N THR A 163 4.98 -11.42 -4.88
CA THR A 163 3.75 -12.18 -4.61
C THR A 163 2.49 -11.33 -4.75
N GLN A 164 2.60 -10.02 -4.75
CA GLN A 164 1.56 -8.99 -4.67
C GLN A 164 0.74 -9.05 -3.36
N LEU A 165 1.22 -9.75 -2.34
CA LEU A 165 0.54 -9.89 -1.06
C LEU A 165 0.89 -8.76 -0.09
N PRO A 166 -0.05 -8.26 0.72
CA PRO A 166 0.26 -7.45 1.90
C PRO A 166 1.14 -8.25 2.88
N ILE A 167 2.27 -7.66 3.29
CA ILE A 167 3.27 -8.32 4.14
C ILE A 167 3.51 -7.62 5.47
N ARG A 168 3.17 -6.33 5.57
CA ARG A 168 3.25 -5.52 6.80
C ARG A 168 2.15 -4.47 6.80
N TYR A 169 1.76 -4.06 8.00
CA TYR A 169 1.04 -2.83 8.26
C TYR A 169 1.85 -2.01 9.24
N ILE A 170 2.38 -0.89 8.78
CA ILE A 170 3.24 -0.01 9.58
C ILE A 170 2.41 1.12 10.13
N GLN A 171 2.33 1.22 11.46
CA GLN A 171 1.71 2.36 12.11
C GLN A 171 2.51 3.63 11.83
N VAL A 172 1.85 4.67 11.37
CA VAL A 172 2.45 5.98 11.06
C VAL A 172 1.74 7.08 11.84
N GLY A 173 2.39 8.26 11.88
CA GLY A 173 1.90 9.36 12.70
C GLY A 173 2.46 9.32 14.12
N ASN A 174 2.23 10.39 14.89
CA ASN A 174 2.75 10.55 16.25
C ASN A 174 1.81 11.27 17.20
N LYS A 175 0.58 11.57 16.78
CA LYS A 175 -0.43 12.24 17.61
C LYS A 175 -1.33 11.24 18.35
N PRO A 176 -1.99 11.68 19.41
CA PRO A 176 -3.03 10.87 20.08
C PRO A 176 -4.30 10.66 19.26
N GLY A 177 -4.57 11.54 18.28
CA GLY A 177 -5.70 11.44 17.34
C GLY A 177 -5.27 11.01 15.95
N PRO A 178 -6.19 10.90 14.98
CA PRO A 178 -5.84 10.51 13.62
C PRO A 178 -4.92 11.54 12.95
N ASP A 179 -3.79 11.07 12.45
CA ASP A 179 -2.84 11.84 11.65
C ASP A 179 -3.22 11.91 10.17
N THR A 180 -3.96 10.92 9.70
CA THR A 180 -4.51 10.85 8.35
C THR A 180 -3.40 10.86 7.27
N PRO A 181 -2.64 9.76 7.10
CA PRO A 181 -1.59 9.67 6.08
C PRO A 181 -2.20 9.82 4.69
N HIS A 182 -1.59 10.66 3.84
CA HIS A 182 -2.20 11.02 2.56
C HIS A 182 -1.35 10.59 1.35
N SER A 183 -0.07 10.88 1.36
CA SER A 183 0.84 10.52 0.27
C SER A 183 2.06 9.78 0.80
N VAL A 184 2.54 8.80 0.03
CA VAL A 184 3.77 8.06 0.27
C VAL A 184 4.67 8.14 -0.97
N ARG A 185 5.97 8.32 -0.77
CA ARG A 185 6.97 8.27 -1.84
C ARG A 185 8.19 7.49 -1.37
N VAL A 186 8.89 6.87 -2.32
CA VAL A 186 10.17 6.19 -2.08
C VAL A 186 11.28 7.03 -2.68
N SER A 187 12.43 7.11 -1.99
CA SER A 187 13.61 7.78 -2.56
C SER A 187 14.06 7.09 -3.86
N PRO A 188 14.64 7.83 -4.81
CA PRO A 188 15.05 7.27 -6.12
C PRO A 188 16.04 6.10 -6.01
N ASP A 189 16.86 6.08 -4.95
CA ASP A 189 17.79 4.97 -4.64
C ASP A 189 17.10 3.75 -3.99
N GLY A 190 15.80 3.83 -3.71
CA GLY A 190 15.02 2.76 -3.09
C GLY A 190 15.37 2.48 -1.62
N GLN A 191 16.14 3.36 -0.93
CA GLN A 191 16.58 3.10 0.45
C GLN A 191 15.58 3.53 1.52
N TYR A 192 14.80 4.58 1.25
CA TYR A 192 13.86 5.16 2.21
C TYR A 192 12.50 5.40 1.58
N TRP A 193 11.46 5.29 2.42
CA TRP A 193 10.12 5.76 2.08
C TRP A 193 9.68 6.82 3.08
N TYR A 194 8.80 7.70 2.61
CA TYR A 194 8.34 8.89 3.31
C TYR A 194 6.83 8.99 3.23
N VAL A 195 6.21 9.51 4.29
CA VAL A 195 4.76 9.75 4.35
C VAL A 195 4.48 11.13 4.93
N VAL A 196 3.48 11.81 4.34
CA VAL A 196 2.94 13.09 4.83
C VAL A 196 1.48 12.90 5.24
N PHE A 197 0.96 13.84 6.04
CA PHE A 197 -0.31 13.70 6.74
C PHE A 197 -1.20 14.92 6.55
N ILE A 198 -2.51 14.69 6.45
CA ILE A 198 -3.50 15.78 6.45
C ILE A 198 -3.54 16.47 7.82
N ASN A 199 -3.46 15.72 8.90
CA ASN A 199 -3.65 16.24 10.26
C ASN A 199 -2.34 16.39 11.06
N ASN A 200 -1.17 16.45 10.40
CA ASN A 200 0.10 16.64 11.09
C ASN A 200 1.08 17.49 10.28
N ASN A 201 1.98 18.23 10.96
CA ASN A 201 2.99 19.11 10.35
C ASN A 201 4.37 18.45 10.22
N ILE A 202 4.40 17.16 9.98
CA ILE A 202 5.62 16.39 9.78
C ILE A 202 5.55 15.54 8.51
N MET A 203 6.71 15.18 8.01
CA MET A 203 6.94 14.03 7.15
C MET A 203 7.65 12.98 7.98
N GLN A 204 7.23 11.73 7.90
CA GLN A 204 7.94 10.61 8.52
C GLN A 204 8.82 9.90 7.52
N LYS A 205 10.03 9.49 7.96
CA LYS A 205 11.04 8.76 7.19
C LYS A 205 11.19 7.36 7.74
N PHE A 206 11.21 6.36 6.85
CA PHE A 206 11.39 4.94 7.15
C PHE A 206 12.43 4.30 6.23
N ARG A 207 13.08 3.22 6.64
CA ARG A 207 13.94 2.41 5.76
C ARG A 207 13.11 1.46 4.91
N CYS A 208 13.48 1.27 3.66
CA CYS A 208 12.84 0.25 2.81
C CYS A 208 13.29 -1.18 3.13
N SER A 209 14.47 -1.36 3.73
CA SER A 209 15.03 -2.71 4.00
C SER A 209 14.17 -3.50 5.00
N ASP A 210 13.76 -2.85 6.07
CA ASP A 210 13.09 -3.47 7.23
C ASP A 210 11.81 -2.73 7.67
N ASP A 211 11.46 -1.65 6.97
CA ASP A 211 10.36 -0.74 7.26
C ASP A 211 10.46 -0.04 8.63
N SER A 212 11.67 0.03 9.20
CA SER A 212 11.91 0.69 10.47
C SER A 212 11.84 2.21 10.38
N TYR A 213 11.25 2.84 11.39
CA TYR A 213 11.18 4.29 11.56
C TYR A 213 12.57 4.90 11.75
N VAL A 214 12.84 5.98 11.03
CA VAL A 214 14.11 6.73 11.11
C VAL A 214 13.94 8.05 11.85
N GLY A 215 12.82 8.74 11.66
CA GLY A 215 12.54 9.99 12.35
C GLY A 215 11.60 10.91 11.59
N ASP A 216 11.16 11.96 12.28
CA ASP A 216 10.32 13.01 11.76
C ASP A 216 11.14 14.13 11.10
N ILE A 217 10.52 14.78 10.10
CA ILE A 217 11.03 15.94 9.38
C ILE A 217 9.96 17.03 9.50
N PRO A 218 10.27 18.21 10.11
CA PRO A 218 9.28 19.27 10.25
C PRO A 218 8.95 19.89 8.90
N LEU A 219 7.65 20.13 8.64
CA LEU A 219 7.13 20.75 7.43
C LEU A 219 6.73 22.22 7.63
N SER A 220 6.72 22.72 8.87
CA SER A 220 6.45 24.12 9.16
C SER A 220 7.43 24.68 10.19
N PRO A 221 7.74 25.99 10.16
CA PRO A 221 8.62 26.63 11.15
C PRO A 221 7.95 26.66 12.52
N LYS A 222 8.75 26.50 13.58
CA LYS A 222 8.31 26.79 14.94
C LYS A 222 8.26 28.29 15.17
N ALA A 223 7.15 28.79 15.67
CA ALA A 223 7.11 30.18 16.16
C ALA A 223 8.03 30.35 17.37
N ALA A 224 8.74 31.48 17.42
CA ALA A 224 9.61 31.80 18.56
C ALA A 224 8.82 31.78 19.87
N GLY A 225 9.26 30.98 20.83
CA GLY A 225 8.63 30.84 22.15
C GLY A 225 7.41 29.90 22.20
N GLN A 226 7.03 29.22 21.10
CA GLN A 226 5.96 28.24 21.11
C GLN A 226 6.52 26.82 21.09
N SER A 227 5.86 25.92 21.81
CA SER A 227 6.18 24.47 21.76
C SER A 227 5.63 23.79 20.50
N ALA A 228 4.64 24.38 19.83
CA ALA A 228 4.00 23.88 18.64
C ALA A 228 4.52 24.57 17.36
N THR A 229 4.47 23.85 16.24
CA THR A 229 4.64 24.40 14.89
C THR A 229 3.49 25.36 14.57
N ILE A 230 3.73 26.33 13.66
CA ILE A 230 2.68 27.23 13.16
C ILE A 230 1.51 26.40 12.61
N ASP A 231 0.30 26.81 12.91
CA ASP A 231 -0.94 26.14 12.50
C ASP A 231 -1.04 25.93 10.99
N GLY A 232 -1.61 24.83 10.62
CA GLY A 232 -1.96 24.42 9.27
C GLY A 232 -1.39 23.06 8.94
N PHE A 233 -2.30 22.16 8.77
CA PHE A 233 -2.09 20.78 8.33
C PHE A 233 -2.37 20.67 6.83
N ASP A 234 -2.96 19.56 6.41
CA ASP A 234 -3.36 19.23 5.04
C ASP A 234 -2.19 19.09 4.06
N TRP A 235 -1.07 18.48 4.53
CA TRP A 235 0.02 18.10 3.65
C TRP A 235 -0.41 16.91 2.77
N ASN A 236 -0.73 17.21 1.53
CA ASN A 236 -1.39 16.27 0.64
C ASN A 236 -0.42 15.58 -0.33
N THR A 237 0.60 16.24 -0.82
CA THR A 237 1.54 15.64 -1.78
C THR A 237 2.97 16.05 -1.52
N MET A 238 3.91 15.32 -2.14
CA MET A 238 5.33 15.62 -2.09
C MET A 238 6.03 15.22 -3.39
N PHE A 239 7.06 15.94 -3.74
CA PHE A 239 8.04 15.58 -4.77
C PHE A 239 9.41 15.35 -4.11
N ILE A 240 10.13 14.29 -4.48
CA ILE A 240 11.50 14.00 -4.02
C ILE A 240 12.45 14.22 -5.19
N THR A 241 13.54 14.98 -4.97
CA THR A 241 14.56 15.25 -5.98
C THR A 241 15.25 13.96 -6.44
N LYS A 242 15.78 13.95 -7.69
CA LYS A 242 16.45 12.78 -8.30
C LYS A 242 17.65 12.28 -7.49
N ASP A 243 18.32 13.18 -6.76
CA ASP A 243 19.43 12.81 -5.87
C ASP A 243 18.98 12.28 -4.50
N GLY A 244 17.67 12.25 -4.24
CA GLY A 244 17.07 11.76 -2.99
C GLY A 244 17.36 12.61 -1.76
N LYS A 245 17.91 13.83 -1.90
CA LYS A 245 18.36 14.64 -0.77
C LYS A 245 17.35 15.67 -0.29
N LYS A 246 16.43 16.09 -1.16
CA LYS A 246 15.41 17.08 -0.83
C LYS A 246 14.02 16.58 -1.19
N ALA A 247 13.02 17.12 -0.51
CA ALA A 247 11.63 17.00 -0.92
C ALA A 247 10.93 18.36 -0.84
N TYR A 248 9.89 18.49 -1.65
CA TYR A 248 8.99 19.64 -1.67
C TYR A 248 7.59 19.12 -1.37
N CYS A 249 7.01 19.61 -0.28
CA CYS A 249 5.69 19.20 0.19
C CYS A 249 4.72 20.35 0.03
N VAL A 250 3.49 20.03 -0.33
CA VAL A 250 2.41 21.01 -0.57
C VAL A 250 1.27 20.77 0.41
N SER A 251 0.70 21.85 0.94
CA SER A 251 -0.40 21.83 1.90
C SER A 251 -1.65 22.43 1.29
N TRP A 252 -2.72 21.62 1.19
CA TRP A 252 -3.99 21.96 0.54
C TRP A 252 -4.95 22.70 1.46
N VAL A 253 -4.81 24.01 1.53
CA VAL A 253 -5.74 24.91 2.22
C VAL A 253 -5.80 26.26 1.48
N GLN A 254 -6.76 27.12 1.82
CA GLN A 254 -6.93 28.44 1.18
C GLN A 254 -5.66 29.31 1.25
N SER A 255 -4.95 29.29 2.37
CA SER A 255 -3.62 29.88 2.54
C SER A 255 -2.58 28.79 2.57
N GLY A 256 -2.55 27.98 1.49
CA GLY A 256 -1.70 26.81 1.38
C GLY A 256 -0.21 27.13 1.38
N ARG A 257 0.59 26.11 1.47
CA ARG A 257 2.03 26.25 1.74
C ARG A 257 2.85 25.31 0.88
N VAL A 258 4.09 25.68 0.68
CA VAL A 258 5.13 24.78 0.18
C VAL A 258 6.28 24.74 1.18
N ALA A 259 6.69 23.54 1.55
CA ALA A 259 7.86 23.31 2.38
C ALA A 259 8.95 22.60 1.56
N ALA A 260 10.17 23.15 1.53
CA ALA A 260 11.34 22.46 1.05
C ALA A 260 12.09 21.87 2.25
N VAL A 261 12.40 20.58 2.23
CA VAL A 261 13.06 19.88 3.34
C VAL A 261 14.31 19.15 2.89
N ASP A 262 15.28 19.07 3.80
CA ASP A 262 16.49 18.25 3.70
C ASP A 262 16.17 16.85 4.26
N LEU A 263 16.14 15.84 3.38
CA LEU A 263 15.83 14.46 3.73
C LEU A 263 16.98 13.74 4.45
N VAL A 264 18.23 14.25 4.30
CA VAL A 264 19.42 13.68 4.94
C VAL A 264 19.49 14.14 6.40
N ASN A 265 19.44 15.47 6.61
CA ASN A 265 19.56 16.09 7.92
C ASN A 265 18.21 16.25 8.64
N ARG A 266 17.11 15.89 7.98
CA ARG A 266 15.74 15.94 8.51
C ARG A 266 15.35 17.32 9.03
N LYS A 267 15.48 18.36 8.21
CA LYS A 267 15.20 19.74 8.59
C LYS A 267 14.45 20.49 7.49
N LEU A 268 13.64 21.46 7.90
CA LEU A 268 13.03 22.44 7.02
C LEU A 268 14.14 23.36 6.44
N LEU A 269 14.11 23.57 5.12
CA LEU A 269 15.01 24.48 4.41
C LEU A 269 14.32 25.80 4.07
N HIS A 270 13.18 25.72 3.38
CA HIS A 270 12.39 26.88 2.94
C HIS A 270 10.92 26.62 3.21
N PHE A 271 10.17 27.70 3.40
CA PHE A 271 8.73 27.67 3.65
C PHE A 271 8.08 28.87 2.98
N LEU A 272 7.14 28.61 2.07
CA LEU A 272 6.38 29.65 1.38
C LEU A 272 4.90 29.49 1.74
N PRO A 273 4.30 30.43 2.47
CA PRO A 273 2.87 30.45 2.77
C PRO A 273 2.04 31.17 1.69
N ASN A 274 0.74 31.16 1.85
CA ASN A 274 -0.26 31.94 1.11
C ASN A 274 -0.43 31.58 -0.36
N LEU A 275 -0.27 30.31 -0.71
CA LEU A 275 -0.73 29.78 -1.99
C LEU A 275 -2.22 29.46 -1.93
N ASN A 276 -2.91 29.61 -3.06
CA ASN A 276 -4.37 29.39 -3.12
C ASN A 276 -4.68 27.92 -3.45
N PHE A 277 -5.08 27.15 -2.43
CA PHE A 277 -5.41 25.71 -2.52
C PHE A 277 -4.41 24.92 -3.39
N PRO A 278 -3.11 24.94 -3.08
CA PRO A 278 -2.10 24.21 -3.85
C PRO A 278 -2.30 22.71 -3.64
N HIS A 279 -2.15 21.88 -4.72
CA HIS A 279 -2.38 20.44 -4.62
C HIS A 279 -1.22 19.60 -5.19
N GLY A 280 -1.12 19.44 -6.49
CA GLY A 280 -0.06 18.68 -7.14
C GLY A 280 1.26 19.46 -7.22
N VAL A 281 2.40 18.76 -7.20
CA VAL A 281 3.73 19.34 -7.34
C VAL A 281 4.62 18.53 -8.28
N ALA A 282 5.24 19.18 -9.25
CA ALA A 282 6.26 18.61 -10.12
C ALA A 282 7.44 19.57 -10.27
N MET A 283 8.56 19.06 -10.80
CA MET A 283 9.71 19.88 -11.16
C MET A 283 10.02 19.76 -12.64
N ASN A 284 10.68 20.79 -13.20
CA ASN A 284 11.30 20.65 -14.50
C ASN A 284 12.50 19.67 -14.44
N PHE A 285 13.02 19.28 -15.61
CA PHE A 285 14.10 18.30 -15.70
C PHE A 285 15.38 18.70 -14.94
N SER A 286 15.71 19.99 -14.94
CA SER A 286 16.90 20.52 -14.26
C SER A 286 16.73 20.64 -12.74
N GLU A 287 15.54 20.37 -12.23
CA GLU A 287 15.18 20.47 -10.79
C GLU A 287 15.52 21.85 -10.17
N ASN A 288 15.38 22.92 -10.96
CA ASN A 288 15.56 24.29 -10.50
C ASN A 288 14.27 25.10 -10.43
N MET A 289 13.14 24.54 -10.93
CA MET A 289 11.82 25.15 -10.92
C MET A 289 10.74 24.15 -10.51
N LEU A 290 9.99 24.49 -9.49
CA LEU A 290 8.77 23.80 -9.06
C LEU A 290 7.56 24.33 -9.81
N TYR A 291 6.61 23.46 -10.11
CA TYR A 291 5.29 23.81 -10.63
C TYR A 291 4.23 23.20 -9.75
N ILE A 292 3.31 24.02 -9.26
CA ILE A 292 2.29 23.64 -8.29
C ILE A 292 0.93 24.01 -8.84
N THR A 293 -0.01 23.07 -8.80
CA THR A 293 -1.40 23.30 -9.21
C THR A 293 -2.15 24.16 -8.20
N SER A 294 -3.05 25.00 -8.64
CA SER A 294 -4.06 25.67 -7.79
C SER A 294 -5.42 25.00 -8.02
N GLN A 295 -5.97 24.34 -7.02
CA GLN A 295 -7.22 23.59 -7.18
C GLN A 295 -8.45 24.48 -7.45
N THR A 296 -8.46 25.70 -6.96
CA THR A 296 -9.53 26.68 -7.20
C THR A 296 -9.24 27.66 -8.34
N GLY A 297 -7.99 27.73 -8.80
CA GLY A 297 -7.58 28.59 -9.91
C GLY A 297 -7.46 27.85 -11.24
N ASN A 298 -7.16 28.60 -12.32
CA ASN A 298 -6.82 28.02 -13.62
C ASN A 298 -5.32 28.01 -13.90
N TYR A 299 -4.46 28.07 -12.87
CA TYR A 299 -3.05 28.38 -13.07
C TYR A 299 -2.12 27.42 -12.32
N LEU A 300 -0.89 27.31 -12.83
CA LEU A 300 0.26 26.77 -12.12
C LEU A 300 1.03 27.91 -11.47
N THR A 301 1.44 27.72 -10.23
CA THR A 301 2.46 28.57 -9.60
C THR A 301 3.83 27.94 -9.82
N ALA A 302 4.70 28.63 -10.58
CA ALA A 302 6.11 28.28 -10.74
C ALA A 302 6.94 28.98 -9.65
N ILE A 303 7.82 28.22 -8.99
CA ILE A 303 8.67 28.69 -7.88
C ILE A 303 10.09 28.21 -8.12
N ASP A 304 11.07 29.09 -8.11
CA ASP A 304 12.46 28.69 -8.13
C ASP A 304 12.88 27.97 -6.83
N THR A 305 13.87 27.10 -6.89
CA THR A 305 14.28 26.29 -5.72
C THR A 305 14.95 27.08 -4.61
N GLY A 306 15.27 28.36 -4.83
CA GLY A 306 15.72 29.32 -3.82
C GLY A 306 14.56 30.02 -3.11
N PHE A 307 13.33 29.84 -3.58
CA PHE A 307 12.12 30.51 -3.07
C PHE A 307 12.24 32.05 -3.18
N THR A 308 12.88 32.55 -4.23
CA THR A 308 13.14 33.99 -4.42
C THR A 308 11.99 34.70 -5.13
N GLY A 309 11.16 33.96 -5.87
CA GLY A 309 10.02 34.52 -6.59
C GLY A 309 9.04 33.47 -7.06
N THR A 310 7.84 33.93 -7.42
CA THR A 310 6.77 33.11 -8.00
C THR A 310 6.29 33.72 -9.32
N THR A 311 5.92 32.87 -10.27
CA THR A 311 5.25 33.24 -11.52
C THR A 311 4.04 32.35 -11.72
N GLU A 312 2.94 32.92 -12.20
CA GLU A 312 1.71 32.16 -12.44
C GLU A 312 1.46 32.01 -13.95
N TYR A 313 1.11 30.81 -14.38
CA TYR A 313 0.82 30.47 -15.78
C TYR A 313 -0.59 29.89 -15.90
N SER A 314 -1.44 30.54 -16.71
CA SER A 314 -2.79 30.02 -16.96
C SER A 314 -2.73 28.70 -17.73
N LEU A 315 -3.56 27.73 -17.31
CA LEU A 315 -3.79 26.48 -18.04
C LEU A 315 -5.07 26.54 -18.91
N GLU A 316 -5.72 27.68 -19.02
CA GLU A 316 -6.82 27.92 -19.97
C GLU A 316 -6.30 28.62 -21.20
N PRO A 317 -6.39 27.98 -22.40
CA PRO A 317 -5.88 28.60 -23.63
C PRO A 317 -6.45 30.00 -23.86
N ALA A 318 -5.56 30.96 -24.10
CA ALA A 318 -5.88 32.38 -24.35
C ALA A 318 -6.64 33.12 -23.22
N MET A 319 -6.69 32.52 -22.01
CA MET A 319 -7.33 33.17 -20.85
C MET A 319 -6.25 33.63 -19.85
N PRO A 320 -6.46 34.77 -19.18
CA PRO A 320 -5.56 35.20 -18.12
C PRO A 320 -5.67 34.30 -16.88
N VAL A 321 -4.72 34.47 -15.96
CA VAL A 321 -4.79 33.85 -14.62
C VAL A 321 -6.08 34.26 -13.91
N ASN A 322 -6.80 33.27 -13.39
CA ASN A 322 -8.04 33.44 -12.64
C ASN A 322 -7.98 32.60 -11.37
N TYR A 323 -8.11 33.22 -10.20
CA TYR A 323 -8.05 32.58 -8.89
C TYR A 323 -9.34 31.82 -8.51
N ASN A 324 -10.41 31.97 -9.31
CA ASN A 324 -11.67 31.29 -9.10
C ASN A 324 -12.12 30.62 -10.42
N SER A 325 -11.68 29.44 -10.68
CA SER A 325 -11.92 28.67 -11.91
C SER A 325 -12.60 27.34 -11.58
N SER A 326 -13.25 26.77 -12.60
CA SER A 326 -13.89 25.46 -12.51
C SER A 326 -12.98 24.29 -12.94
N LEU A 327 -11.68 24.50 -13.15
CA LEU A 327 -10.76 23.42 -13.58
C LEU A 327 -10.61 22.33 -12.52
N ASP A 328 -10.44 22.73 -11.27
CA ASP A 328 -10.24 21.82 -10.15
C ASP A 328 -9.03 20.89 -10.40
N MET A 329 -7.85 21.54 -10.52
CA MET A 329 -6.59 20.85 -10.87
C MET A 329 -6.08 20.02 -9.70
N HIS A 330 -5.79 18.74 -9.96
CA HIS A 330 -5.40 17.80 -8.92
C HIS A 330 -3.91 17.45 -8.99
N GLU A 331 -3.51 16.49 -9.83
CA GLU A 331 -2.12 16.02 -9.90
C GLU A 331 -1.39 16.60 -11.12
N ILE A 332 -0.06 16.62 -11.04
CA ILE A 332 0.82 17.13 -12.09
C ILE A 332 2.06 16.26 -12.23
N ILE A 333 2.45 15.94 -13.46
CA ILE A 333 3.69 15.22 -13.76
C ILE A 333 4.45 15.89 -14.91
N LEU A 334 5.78 15.74 -14.90
CA LEU A 334 6.63 16.07 -16.05
C LEU A 334 6.50 14.97 -17.11
N THR A 335 6.38 15.34 -18.38
CA THR A 335 6.35 14.38 -19.49
C THR A 335 7.72 13.68 -19.66
N PRO A 336 7.76 12.45 -20.23
CA PRO A 336 9.01 11.70 -20.41
C PRO A 336 10.03 12.38 -21.31
N ASP A 337 9.57 13.20 -22.27
CA ASP A 337 10.43 14.04 -23.13
C ASP A 337 10.96 15.28 -22.39
N THR A 338 10.52 15.49 -21.15
CA THR A 338 10.90 16.62 -20.29
C THR A 338 10.50 18.02 -20.78
N LEU A 339 9.67 18.10 -21.80
CA LEU A 339 9.30 19.37 -22.46
C LEU A 339 8.00 19.97 -21.93
N SER A 340 7.15 19.18 -21.27
CA SER A 340 5.84 19.64 -20.87
C SER A 340 5.42 19.07 -19.50
N LEU A 341 4.40 19.68 -18.92
CA LEU A 341 3.70 19.19 -17.73
C LEU A 341 2.31 18.68 -18.13
N LEU A 342 1.88 17.58 -17.53
CA LEU A 342 0.51 17.09 -17.63
C LEU A 342 -0.20 17.32 -16.31
N VAL A 343 -1.39 17.90 -16.36
CA VAL A 343 -2.21 18.26 -15.21
C VAL A 343 -3.61 17.65 -15.35
N THR A 344 -4.06 16.92 -14.35
CA THR A 344 -5.44 16.43 -14.28
C THR A 344 -6.38 17.53 -13.81
N CYS A 345 -7.51 17.71 -14.49
CA CYS A 345 -8.52 18.71 -14.22
C CYS A 345 -9.87 18.01 -13.95
N GLN A 346 -10.23 17.89 -12.67
CA GLN A 346 -11.31 17.04 -12.19
C GLN A 346 -12.67 17.45 -12.76
N LYS A 347 -13.08 18.72 -12.61
CA LYS A 347 -14.42 19.18 -13.00
C LYS A 347 -14.62 19.33 -14.50
N THR A 348 -13.55 19.42 -15.24
CA THR A 348 -13.63 19.51 -16.72
C THR A 348 -13.41 18.16 -17.41
N ASN A 349 -13.08 17.09 -16.66
CA ASN A 349 -12.80 15.74 -17.18
C ASN A 349 -11.68 15.75 -18.22
N GLN A 350 -10.59 16.43 -17.92
CA GLN A 350 -9.51 16.70 -18.87
C GLN A 350 -8.13 16.46 -18.26
N ILE A 351 -7.17 16.16 -19.13
CA ILE A 351 -5.74 16.38 -18.90
C ILE A 351 -5.35 17.63 -19.70
N ARG A 352 -4.60 18.53 -19.09
CA ARG A 352 -4.02 19.68 -19.77
C ARG A 352 -2.51 19.51 -19.84
N LYS A 353 -1.97 19.60 -21.07
CA LYS A 353 -0.54 19.59 -21.37
C LYS A 353 -0.07 21.04 -21.48
N PHE A 354 0.83 21.45 -20.59
CA PHE A 354 1.47 22.75 -20.60
C PHE A 354 2.90 22.61 -21.10
N ASP A 355 3.22 23.25 -22.22
CA ASP A 355 4.56 23.27 -22.79
C ASP A 355 5.45 24.27 -22.02
N LEU A 356 6.65 23.82 -21.62
CA LEU A 356 7.55 24.61 -20.79
C LEU A 356 8.31 25.71 -21.58
N ALA A 357 8.40 25.58 -22.90
CA ALA A 357 9.13 26.52 -23.73
C ALA A 357 8.27 27.70 -24.21
N ASP A 358 7.10 27.40 -24.76
CA ASP A 358 6.24 28.42 -25.37
C ASP A 358 4.93 28.66 -24.56
N GLN A 359 4.74 27.94 -23.44
CA GLN A 359 3.61 28.07 -22.52
C GLN A 359 2.24 27.73 -23.17
N GLN A 360 2.24 27.02 -24.29
CA GLN A 360 1.02 26.60 -24.95
C GLN A 360 0.33 25.50 -24.16
N VAL A 361 -1.00 25.50 -24.18
CA VAL A 361 -1.84 24.51 -23.51
C VAL A 361 -2.61 23.67 -24.53
N THR A 362 -2.44 22.36 -24.47
CA THR A 362 -3.23 21.40 -25.23
C THR A 362 -4.13 20.61 -24.29
N VAL A 363 -5.37 20.35 -24.71
CA VAL A 363 -6.40 19.72 -23.86
C VAL A 363 -6.75 18.33 -24.39
N TYR A 364 -6.83 17.35 -23.49
CA TYR A 364 -7.23 15.97 -23.78
C TYR A 364 -8.36 15.54 -22.85
N ASN A 365 -9.37 14.87 -23.40
CA ASN A 365 -10.53 14.39 -22.59
C ASN A 365 -10.21 13.06 -21.91
N THR A 366 -10.73 12.89 -20.70
CA THR A 366 -10.64 11.65 -19.91
C THR A 366 -12.04 11.13 -19.55
N ALA A 367 -12.11 10.04 -18.80
CA ALA A 367 -13.31 9.67 -18.04
C ALA A 367 -13.62 10.72 -16.95
N PHE A 368 -14.77 10.59 -16.31
CA PHE A 368 -15.28 11.59 -15.38
C PHE A 368 -14.40 11.71 -14.12
N TYR A 369 -14.02 12.94 -13.79
CA TYR A 369 -13.35 13.34 -12.57
C TYR A 369 -11.93 12.73 -12.41
N PRO A 370 -10.97 13.03 -13.31
CA PRO A 370 -9.59 12.51 -13.22
C PRO A 370 -8.85 13.07 -12.01
N GLN A 371 -8.15 12.20 -11.27
CA GLN A 371 -7.37 12.58 -10.11
C GLN A 371 -5.87 12.27 -10.28
N GLU A 372 -5.42 11.07 -9.93
CA GLU A 372 -4.01 10.69 -10.05
C GLU A 372 -3.63 10.41 -11.49
N ILE A 373 -2.38 10.76 -11.84
CA ILE A 373 -1.78 10.44 -13.13
C ILE A 373 -0.36 9.90 -12.91
N VAL A 374 -0.02 8.79 -13.58
CA VAL A 374 1.32 8.22 -13.60
C VAL A 374 1.71 7.84 -15.03
N TYR A 375 3.02 7.78 -15.29
CA TYR A 375 3.57 7.28 -16.53
C TYR A 375 4.35 5.99 -16.30
N SER A 376 4.19 5.02 -17.19
CA SER A 376 5.02 3.82 -17.25
C SER A 376 5.99 3.90 -18.41
N GLU A 377 7.29 3.85 -18.09
CA GLU A 377 8.35 3.84 -19.08
C GLU A 377 8.40 2.50 -19.83
N SER A 378 8.14 1.40 -19.14
CA SER A 378 8.17 0.04 -19.74
C SER A 378 7.07 -0.23 -20.76
N THR A 379 5.91 0.45 -20.65
CA THR A 379 4.79 0.30 -21.57
C THR A 379 4.52 1.55 -22.42
N GLN A 380 5.23 2.66 -22.16
CA GLN A 380 5.06 3.97 -22.83
C GLN A 380 3.60 4.46 -22.77
N GLN A 381 3.00 4.37 -21.56
CA GLN A 381 1.59 4.71 -21.34
C GLN A 381 1.42 5.58 -20.11
N TYR A 382 0.43 6.47 -20.15
CA TYR A 382 -0.07 7.16 -18.97
C TYR A 382 -1.30 6.43 -18.44
N PHE A 383 -1.44 6.43 -17.13
CA PHE A 383 -2.63 5.91 -16.44
C PHE A 383 -3.21 7.01 -15.57
N VAL A 384 -4.53 7.17 -15.63
CA VAL A 384 -5.26 8.21 -14.90
C VAL A 384 -6.40 7.56 -14.13
N SER A 385 -6.46 7.76 -12.82
CA SER A 385 -7.59 7.31 -12.02
C SER A 385 -8.75 8.31 -12.09
N CYS A 386 -9.96 7.79 -12.26
CA CYS A 386 -11.21 8.55 -12.30
C CYS A 386 -12.20 7.94 -11.30
N PRO A 387 -12.09 8.25 -9.98
CA PRO A 387 -12.76 7.49 -8.91
C PRO A 387 -14.27 7.63 -8.87
N TYR A 388 -14.82 8.67 -9.48
CA TYR A 388 -16.25 8.97 -9.44
C TYR A 388 -16.97 8.74 -10.75
N ASP A 389 -16.31 8.18 -11.77
CA ASP A 389 -16.99 7.80 -13.01
C ASP A 389 -17.98 6.67 -12.78
N SER A 390 -19.26 6.97 -12.95
CA SER A 390 -20.36 6.02 -12.84
C SER A 390 -21.08 5.80 -14.17
N THR A 391 -20.55 6.35 -15.26
CA THR A 391 -21.19 6.37 -16.58
C THR A 391 -20.54 5.44 -17.59
N THR A 392 -19.22 5.28 -17.51
CA THR A 392 -18.44 4.47 -18.46
C THR A 392 -18.80 2.98 -18.38
N PHE A 393 -19.01 2.45 -17.17
CA PHE A 393 -19.38 1.05 -16.96
C PHE A 393 -20.62 0.91 -16.07
N PRO A 394 -21.65 0.15 -16.49
CA PRO A 394 -22.83 -0.07 -15.66
C PRO A 394 -22.49 -0.71 -14.31
N ASN A 395 -23.17 -0.24 -13.25
CA ASN A 395 -23.04 -0.74 -11.88
C ASN A 395 -21.59 -0.69 -11.34
N SER A 396 -20.81 0.28 -11.81
CA SER A 396 -19.45 0.54 -11.35
C SER A 396 -19.32 2.00 -10.92
N MET A 397 -18.39 2.28 -10.03
CA MET A 397 -17.97 3.64 -9.70
C MET A 397 -16.46 3.71 -9.80
N GLY A 398 -16.00 4.44 -10.80
CA GLY A 398 -14.59 4.66 -11.07
C GLY A 398 -14.00 3.76 -12.15
N VAL A 399 -13.03 4.32 -12.85
CA VAL A 399 -12.25 3.70 -13.92
C VAL A 399 -10.79 4.12 -13.79
N VAL A 400 -9.91 3.40 -14.49
CA VAL A 400 -8.57 3.88 -14.84
C VAL A 400 -8.56 4.09 -16.37
N THR A 401 -8.21 5.29 -16.83
CA THR A 401 -8.00 5.59 -18.24
C THR A 401 -6.54 5.43 -18.59
N ALA A 402 -6.20 4.52 -19.50
CA ALA A 402 -4.87 4.35 -20.06
C ALA A 402 -4.75 5.14 -21.36
N PHE A 403 -3.71 5.97 -21.50
CA PHE A 403 -3.38 6.69 -22.73
C PHE A 403 -2.06 6.19 -23.29
N ASN A 404 -1.93 6.22 -24.62
CA ASN A 404 -0.61 6.08 -25.24
C ASN A 404 0.28 7.33 -24.95
N LYS A 405 1.59 7.20 -25.18
CA LYS A 405 2.58 8.27 -24.90
C LYS A 405 2.24 9.62 -25.57
N GLN A 406 1.60 9.61 -26.75
CA GLN A 406 1.23 10.79 -27.51
C GLN A 406 -0.12 11.38 -27.08
N LEU A 407 -0.83 10.76 -26.14
CA LEU A 407 -2.20 11.13 -25.71
C LEU A 407 -3.23 11.12 -26.86
N SER A 408 -2.92 10.46 -27.97
CA SER A 408 -3.79 10.40 -29.17
C SER A 408 -4.85 9.31 -29.11
N SER A 409 -4.70 8.35 -28.22
CA SER A 409 -5.68 7.27 -27.98
C SER A 409 -5.76 6.89 -26.51
N SER A 410 -6.94 6.48 -26.08
CA SER A 410 -7.17 6.04 -24.70
C SER A 410 -8.06 4.81 -24.61
N THR A 411 -7.95 4.08 -23.50
CA THR A 411 -8.78 2.92 -23.16
C THR A 411 -9.22 3.04 -21.70
N ASN A 412 -10.53 2.93 -21.44
CA ASN A 412 -11.06 2.90 -20.09
C ASN A 412 -11.07 1.47 -19.55
N ILE A 413 -10.54 1.29 -18.35
CA ILE A 413 -10.41 -0.01 -17.67
C ILE A 413 -11.33 0.01 -16.44
N LYS A 414 -12.29 -0.93 -16.39
CA LYS A 414 -13.14 -1.12 -15.21
C LYS A 414 -12.31 -1.74 -14.10
N VAL A 415 -12.12 -1.01 -12.97
CA VAL A 415 -11.29 -1.48 -11.87
C VAL A 415 -11.84 -1.01 -10.53
N GLY A 416 -12.00 -1.95 -9.59
CA GLY A 416 -12.35 -1.63 -8.20
C GLY A 416 -13.63 -0.81 -8.04
N TYR A 417 -13.69 -0.09 -6.92
CA TYR A 417 -14.76 0.85 -6.59
C TYR A 417 -14.13 2.08 -5.94
N GLN A 418 -14.28 3.24 -6.54
CA GLN A 418 -13.56 4.48 -6.20
C GLN A 418 -12.02 4.30 -6.28
N PRO A 419 -11.44 3.88 -7.44
CA PRO A 419 -9.98 3.82 -7.62
C PRO A 419 -9.38 5.21 -7.48
N HIS A 420 -8.43 5.39 -6.56
CA HIS A 420 -7.78 6.68 -6.34
C HIS A 420 -6.28 6.60 -6.64
N GLY A 421 -5.48 6.18 -5.68
CA GLY A 421 -4.04 6.07 -5.85
C GLY A 421 -3.67 4.98 -6.86
N ILE A 422 -2.73 5.31 -7.73
CA ILE A 422 -2.17 4.40 -8.74
C ILE A 422 -0.64 4.44 -8.67
N GLY A 423 0.00 3.27 -8.75
CA GLY A 423 1.45 3.11 -8.66
C GLY A 423 1.96 2.08 -9.65
N VAL A 424 3.05 2.42 -10.33
CA VAL A 424 3.64 1.59 -11.39
C VAL A 424 4.76 0.72 -10.83
N ASP A 425 4.68 -0.58 -11.03
CA ASP A 425 5.80 -1.51 -10.91
C ASP A 425 6.34 -1.80 -12.32
N GLU A 426 7.42 -1.12 -12.69
CA GLU A 426 8.02 -1.22 -14.02
C GLU A 426 8.59 -2.61 -14.30
N ASN A 427 9.09 -3.31 -13.27
CA ASN A 427 9.70 -4.62 -13.42
C ASN A 427 8.65 -5.70 -13.73
N LYS A 428 7.52 -5.66 -13.03
CA LYS A 428 6.42 -6.61 -13.21
C LYS A 428 5.43 -6.16 -14.26
N LYS A 429 5.52 -4.90 -14.74
CA LYS A 429 4.55 -4.25 -15.63
C LYS A 429 3.12 -4.31 -15.08
N ILE A 430 3.02 -4.08 -13.78
CA ILE A 430 1.76 -4.07 -13.04
C ILE A 430 1.47 -2.66 -12.56
N LEU A 431 0.25 -2.18 -12.82
CA LEU A 431 -0.30 -1.01 -12.16
C LEU A 431 -1.05 -1.46 -10.90
N TYR A 432 -0.60 -0.99 -9.76
CA TYR A 432 -1.29 -1.11 -8.49
C TYR A 432 -2.33 -0.01 -8.37
N VAL A 433 -3.56 -0.37 -8.06
CA VAL A 433 -4.68 0.56 -7.93
C VAL A 433 -5.32 0.36 -6.58
N VAL A 434 -5.28 1.39 -5.74
CA VAL A 434 -6.01 1.37 -4.46
C VAL A 434 -7.38 2.00 -4.63
N SER A 435 -8.40 1.28 -4.17
CA SER A 435 -9.81 1.63 -4.29
C SER A 435 -10.38 1.95 -2.91
N ARG A 436 -10.80 3.18 -2.70
CA ARG A 436 -11.16 3.74 -1.39
C ARG A 436 -12.35 3.04 -0.73
N ASN A 437 -13.41 2.75 -1.49
CA ASN A 437 -14.64 2.08 -1.01
C ASN A 437 -15.31 2.77 0.19
N ILE A 438 -15.23 4.09 0.26
CA ILE A 438 -15.78 4.86 1.40
C ILE A 438 -17.30 5.02 1.36
N LEU A 439 -17.91 4.90 0.19
CA LEU A 439 -19.37 5.00 0.04
C LEU A 439 -20.07 3.69 0.38
N THR A 440 -21.22 3.78 1.05
CA THR A 440 -22.01 2.60 1.45
C THR A 440 -22.60 1.82 0.27
N SER A 441 -22.71 2.45 -0.91
CA SER A 441 -23.10 1.80 -2.17
C SER A 441 -22.01 0.91 -2.78
N GLY A 442 -20.78 0.98 -2.26
CA GLY A 442 -19.70 0.11 -2.69
C GLY A 442 -19.81 -1.32 -2.18
N PRO A 443 -18.94 -2.22 -2.66
CA PRO A 443 -18.94 -3.62 -2.24
C PRO A 443 -18.71 -3.73 -0.74
N THR A 444 -19.50 -4.59 -0.08
CA THR A 444 -19.33 -4.86 1.35
C THR A 444 -17.99 -5.56 1.58
N PRO A 445 -17.15 -5.05 2.51
CA PRO A 445 -15.93 -5.74 2.89
C PRO A 445 -16.22 -7.11 3.52
N HIS A 446 -15.32 -8.05 3.28
CA HIS A 446 -15.38 -9.41 3.82
C HIS A 446 -14.89 -9.48 5.26
N HIS A 447 -13.96 -8.60 5.61
CA HIS A 447 -13.31 -8.58 6.91
C HIS A 447 -13.70 -7.36 7.73
N THR A 448 -13.74 -7.54 9.05
CA THR A 448 -13.94 -6.43 9.98
C THR A 448 -12.74 -5.50 9.97
N ASN A 449 -13.00 -4.20 9.83
CA ASN A 449 -11.95 -3.20 9.92
C ASN A 449 -11.59 -2.93 11.38
N VAL A 450 -10.31 -3.05 11.70
CA VAL A 450 -9.78 -2.79 13.06
C VAL A 450 -9.81 -1.31 13.45
N CYS A 451 -10.05 -0.40 12.50
CA CYS A 451 -10.15 1.04 12.72
C CYS A 451 -11.61 1.55 12.67
N GLY A 452 -12.60 0.66 12.59
CA GLY A 452 -14.01 0.98 12.68
C GLY A 452 -14.68 1.49 11.40
N ASN A 453 -13.95 1.70 10.31
CA ASN A 453 -14.46 2.15 9.01
C ASN A 453 -14.53 0.99 8.00
N ARG A 454 -14.95 1.27 6.75
CA ARG A 454 -14.97 0.28 5.66
C ARG A 454 -13.58 0.02 5.12
N ASN A 455 -13.24 -1.26 4.90
CA ASN A 455 -12.04 -1.62 4.15
C ASN A 455 -12.16 -1.20 2.68
N GLY A 456 -11.07 -0.70 2.14
CA GLY A 456 -10.91 -0.55 0.70
C GLY A 456 -10.19 -1.76 0.09
N PHE A 457 -9.80 -1.63 -1.18
CA PHE A 457 -9.27 -2.75 -1.94
C PHE A 457 -7.99 -2.39 -2.69
N LEU A 458 -7.13 -3.39 -2.85
CA LEU A 458 -6.06 -3.40 -3.83
C LEU A 458 -6.53 -4.14 -5.07
N ASN A 459 -6.39 -3.52 -6.23
CA ASN A 459 -6.62 -4.13 -7.53
C ASN A 459 -5.34 -4.00 -8.36
N LEU A 460 -5.12 -4.92 -9.28
CA LEU A 460 -3.94 -4.97 -10.11
C LEU A 460 -4.35 -4.96 -11.58
N ILE A 461 -3.64 -4.18 -12.40
CA ILE A 461 -3.82 -4.15 -13.85
C ILE A 461 -2.51 -4.59 -14.50
N ASP A 462 -2.57 -5.56 -15.40
CA ASP A 462 -1.48 -5.84 -16.32
C ASP A 462 -1.40 -4.70 -17.35
N MET A 463 -0.31 -3.92 -17.31
CA MET A 463 -0.17 -2.71 -18.10
C MET A 463 0.03 -2.97 -19.61
N GLN A 464 0.43 -4.19 -20.01
CA GLN A 464 0.58 -4.53 -21.42
C GLN A 464 -0.75 -4.90 -22.06
N SER A 465 -1.53 -5.75 -21.40
CA SER A 465 -2.83 -6.21 -21.89
C SER A 465 -3.99 -5.27 -21.50
N LEU A 466 -3.76 -4.32 -20.59
CA LEU A 466 -4.78 -3.43 -20.00
C LEU A 466 -5.93 -4.20 -19.33
N LYS A 467 -5.64 -5.40 -18.79
CA LYS A 467 -6.61 -6.24 -18.12
C LYS A 467 -6.40 -6.24 -16.60
N VAL A 468 -7.50 -6.19 -15.87
CA VAL A 468 -7.47 -6.39 -14.42
C VAL A 468 -7.10 -7.84 -14.14
N LEU A 469 -6.11 -8.03 -13.27
CA LEU A 469 -5.72 -9.34 -12.80
C LEU A 469 -6.77 -9.90 -11.81
N PRO A 470 -6.91 -11.23 -11.70
CA PRO A 470 -7.94 -11.84 -10.85
C PRO A 470 -7.68 -11.62 -9.35
N LYS A 471 -6.46 -11.26 -8.96
CA LYS A 471 -6.10 -10.96 -7.57
C LYS A 471 -6.73 -9.63 -7.14
N LYS A 472 -7.48 -9.66 -6.05
CA LYS A 472 -8.07 -8.49 -5.41
C LYS A 472 -8.03 -8.72 -3.90
N PHE A 473 -7.44 -7.79 -3.17
CA PHE A 473 -7.30 -7.93 -1.73
C PHE A 473 -7.95 -6.77 -0.99
N GLU A 474 -8.49 -7.03 0.18
CA GLU A 474 -8.87 -5.99 1.11
C GLU A 474 -7.62 -5.40 1.75
N LEU A 475 -7.56 -4.09 1.76
CA LEU A 475 -6.64 -3.30 2.56
C LEU A 475 -7.39 -2.72 3.76
N SER A 476 -6.72 -1.89 4.56
CA SER A 476 -7.38 -1.21 5.66
C SER A 476 -8.30 -0.08 5.17
N SER A 477 -8.75 0.80 6.07
CA SER A 477 -9.71 1.85 5.79
C SER A 477 -9.13 2.95 4.89
N ASP A 478 -9.87 3.28 3.84
CA ASP A 478 -9.59 4.37 2.91
C ASP A 478 -8.16 4.33 2.36
N PRO A 479 -7.77 3.28 1.61
CA PRO A 479 -6.49 3.25 0.92
C PRO A 479 -6.48 4.34 -0.15
N TYR A 480 -5.60 5.33 0.03
CA TYR A 480 -5.68 6.59 -0.70
C TYR A 480 -4.60 6.75 -1.76
N PHE A 481 -3.36 6.48 -1.42
CA PHE A 481 -2.23 6.64 -2.33
C PHE A 481 -1.34 5.40 -2.33
N VAL A 482 -0.67 5.10 -3.45
CA VAL A 482 0.22 3.93 -3.58
C VAL A 482 1.46 4.27 -4.39
N PHE A 483 2.60 3.75 -3.97
CA PHE A 483 3.88 3.96 -4.64
C PHE A 483 4.75 2.71 -4.60
N ALA A 484 5.34 2.32 -5.74
CA ALA A 484 6.24 1.17 -5.82
C ALA A 484 7.70 1.60 -5.57
N ARG A 485 8.45 0.75 -4.87
CA ARG A 485 9.90 0.89 -4.71
C ARG A 485 10.59 0.66 -6.05
N PRO A 486 11.41 1.62 -6.54
CA PRO A 486 12.10 1.51 -7.82
C PRO A 486 13.11 0.37 -7.91
#